data_c1e3f1d950819b776d3f4b14b97487b5
#
_entry.id   c1e3f1d950819b776d3f4b14b97487b5
#
_cell.length_a   1.000
_cell.length_b   1.000
_cell.length_c   1.000
_cell.angle_alpha   90.00
_cell.angle_beta   90.00
_cell.angle_gamma   90.00
#
_symmetry.space_group_name_H-M   'P 1'
#
loop_
_entity.id
_entity.type
_entity.pdbx_description
1 polymer ?
#
loop_
_entity_poly.entity_id
_entity_poly.type
_entity_poly.pdbx_seq_one_letter_code
_entity_poly.pdbx_strand_id
1 'polypeptide(L)'
;MIKIKSIPTDVRITVSPEPMYLPHSLHESINLYWESLKASGKTFHRGTVFLIKEMIEARDKLHITLQKTDYAHFLYSKYNKIPIDYECRVIVANGLILTKDNYIVLGEMNSRTASPGRLQFIAGGIDESDINQQSVNMFKSLIRETKEEIGVDLTNFNLVEKVKPRYIVHWGSVALVYLIQLAIDRLELQSRYKQFEIALKKAGVEPEFSSIILLSADCESISNFLKYDNRPRLDFLSDVLKKELNMG
;
A
#
# COMPACT_ATOMS: atom_id res chain seq x y z
N MET A 1 11.28 -0.49 -14.67
CA MET A 1 10.79 -1.85 -15.01
C MET A 1 10.36 -2.53 -13.72
N ILE A 2 9.13 -3.06 -13.66
CA ILE A 2 8.61 -3.78 -12.50
C ILE A 2 9.25 -5.16 -12.42
N LYS A 3 9.69 -5.54 -11.21
CA LYS A 3 10.25 -6.89 -10.96
C LYS A 3 9.49 -7.52 -9.80
N ILE A 4 9.00 -8.76 -10.01
CA ILE A 4 8.23 -9.51 -9.01
C ILE A 4 8.98 -10.81 -8.70
N LYS A 5 9.32 -11.01 -7.43
CA LYS A 5 9.99 -12.20 -6.92
C LYS A 5 9.21 -12.77 -5.72
N SER A 6 9.50 -14.00 -5.32
CA SER A 6 9.05 -14.52 -4.01
C SER A 6 9.71 -13.74 -2.88
N ILE A 7 9.00 -13.56 -1.78
CA ILE A 7 9.57 -12.93 -0.59
C ILE A 7 10.66 -13.86 -0.03
N PRO A 8 11.88 -13.34 0.26
CA PRO A 8 12.93 -14.10 0.93
C PRO A 8 12.51 -14.60 2.32
N THR A 9 13.19 -15.62 2.82
CA THR A 9 12.89 -16.18 4.15
C THR A 9 13.42 -15.32 5.30
N ASP A 10 14.54 -14.62 5.11
CA ASP A 10 15.10 -13.66 6.07
C ASP A 10 14.77 -12.23 5.64
N VAL A 11 13.69 -11.68 6.18
CA VAL A 11 13.28 -10.29 5.94
C VAL A 11 13.48 -9.49 7.22
N ARG A 12 14.32 -8.46 7.15
CA ARG A 12 14.57 -7.52 8.25
C ARG A 12 14.41 -6.10 7.76
N ILE A 13 13.58 -5.35 8.46
CA ILE A 13 13.34 -3.95 8.16
C ILE A 13 13.55 -3.19 9.46
N THR A 14 14.47 -2.22 9.43
CA THR A 14 14.85 -1.43 10.60
C THR A 14 14.78 0.05 10.29
N VAL A 15 14.61 0.87 11.33
CA VAL A 15 14.62 2.33 11.23
C VAL A 15 15.93 2.86 11.80
N SER A 16 16.64 3.67 11.01
CA SER A 16 17.79 4.44 11.48
C SER A 16 17.35 5.45 12.55
N PRO A 17 18.11 5.64 13.62
CA PRO A 17 17.82 6.68 14.62
C PRO A 17 17.92 8.09 14.03
N GLU A 18 18.72 8.28 12.99
CA GLU A 18 18.92 9.56 12.32
C GLU A 18 17.87 9.77 11.22
N PRO A 19 17.17 10.92 11.20
CA PRO A 19 16.27 11.26 10.11
C PRO A 19 17.05 11.54 8.82
N MET A 20 16.30 11.59 7.69
CA MET A 20 16.88 11.99 6.40
C MET A 20 17.34 13.44 6.47
N TYR A 21 18.62 13.67 6.16
CA TYR A 21 19.15 15.02 5.98
C TYR A 21 18.85 15.49 4.55
N LEU A 22 18.22 16.65 4.45
CA LEU A 22 17.95 17.33 3.17
C LEU A 22 18.73 18.62 3.08
N PRO A 23 19.43 18.92 1.96
CA PRO A 23 20.04 20.22 1.74
C PRO A 23 19.02 21.37 1.88
N HIS A 24 19.45 22.52 2.39
CA HIS A 24 18.56 23.66 2.66
C HIS A 24 17.72 24.06 1.44
N SER A 25 18.32 24.17 0.26
CA SER A 25 17.61 24.52 -0.99
C SER A 25 16.54 23.50 -1.37
N LEU A 26 16.79 22.21 -1.14
CA LEU A 26 15.81 21.16 -1.41
C LEU A 26 14.66 21.22 -0.40
N HIS A 27 14.99 21.42 0.86
CA HIS A 27 14.00 21.59 1.93
C HIS A 27 13.08 22.80 1.67
N GLU A 28 13.61 23.93 1.21
CA GLU A 28 12.82 25.08 0.78
C GLU A 28 11.89 24.75 -0.38
N SER A 29 12.41 24.07 -1.42
CA SER A 29 11.61 23.65 -2.56
C SER A 29 10.44 22.73 -2.17
N ILE A 30 10.68 21.78 -1.26
CA ILE A 30 9.65 20.90 -0.70
C ILE A 30 8.58 21.70 0.05
N ASN A 31 9.00 22.67 0.87
CA ASN A 31 8.07 23.51 1.62
C ASN A 31 7.22 24.38 0.69
N LEU A 32 7.81 25.02 -0.30
CA LEU A 32 7.07 25.81 -1.30
C LEU A 32 6.05 24.96 -2.05
N TYR A 33 6.42 23.75 -2.46
CA TYR A 33 5.51 22.80 -3.09
C TYR A 33 4.36 22.41 -2.16
N TRP A 34 4.65 22.10 -0.90
CA TRP A 34 3.64 21.78 0.10
C TRP A 34 2.63 22.91 0.30
N GLU A 35 3.10 24.16 0.42
CA GLU A 35 2.21 25.30 0.52
C GLU A 35 1.38 25.53 -0.74
N SER A 36 1.92 25.21 -1.93
CA SER A 36 1.15 25.28 -3.19
C SER A 36 0.02 24.24 -3.22
N LEU A 37 0.24 23.03 -2.68
CA LEU A 37 -0.81 22.01 -2.56
C LEU A 37 -1.92 22.46 -1.61
N LYS A 38 -1.59 23.06 -0.48
CA LYS A 38 -2.56 23.64 0.47
C LYS A 38 -3.36 24.76 -0.17
N ALA A 39 -2.69 25.66 -0.88
CA ALA A 39 -3.33 26.76 -1.60
C ALA A 39 -4.28 26.26 -2.71
N SER A 40 -4.03 25.08 -3.29
CA SER A 40 -4.92 24.42 -4.25
C SER A 40 -6.10 23.67 -3.60
N GLY A 41 -6.29 23.80 -2.29
CA GLY A 41 -7.37 23.17 -1.54
C GLY A 41 -7.12 21.72 -1.12
N LYS A 42 -5.89 21.20 -1.22
CA LYS A 42 -5.54 19.88 -0.71
C LYS A 42 -5.42 19.92 0.82
N THR A 43 -6.08 18.96 1.49
CA THR A 43 -6.12 18.85 2.96
C THR A 43 -5.23 17.72 3.49
N PHE A 44 -4.10 17.46 2.81
CA PHE A 44 -3.17 16.42 3.22
C PHE A 44 -2.53 16.71 4.59
N HIS A 45 -2.36 15.66 5.39
CA HIS A 45 -1.59 15.73 6.63
C HIS A 45 -0.10 15.52 6.34
N ARG A 46 0.76 16.39 6.89
CA ARG A 46 2.23 16.27 6.79
C ARG A 46 2.75 15.34 7.88
N GLY A 47 2.39 14.07 7.78
CA GLY A 47 2.83 13.03 8.72
C GLY A 47 4.21 12.48 8.41
N THR A 48 4.70 11.62 9.32
CA THR A 48 5.96 10.89 9.15
C THR A 48 5.87 9.93 7.97
N VAL A 49 6.94 9.85 7.18
CA VAL A 49 7.15 8.85 6.12
C VAL A 49 8.50 8.19 6.35
N PHE A 50 8.58 6.90 6.09
CA PHE A 50 9.82 6.12 6.18
C PHE A 50 10.33 5.79 4.78
N LEU A 51 11.44 6.41 4.38
CA LEU A 51 12.09 6.15 3.10
C LEU A 51 13.17 5.06 3.23
N ILE A 52 13.45 4.38 2.14
CA ILE A 52 14.52 3.38 2.04
C ILE A 52 15.86 4.11 1.95
N LYS A 53 16.67 4.03 3.03
CA LYS A 53 18.05 4.51 3.05
C LYS A 53 18.98 3.52 2.36
N GLU A 54 18.83 2.25 2.70
CA GLU A 54 19.67 1.16 2.22
C GLU A 54 18.85 -0.09 2.03
N MET A 55 19.17 -0.88 1.03
CA MET A 55 18.55 -2.18 0.78
C MET A 55 19.61 -3.20 0.35
N ILE A 56 19.71 -4.29 1.12
CA ILE A 56 20.55 -5.44 0.81
C ILE A 56 19.61 -6.58 0.45
N GLU A 57 19.66 -7.01 -0.81
CA GLU A 57 18.88 -8.13 -1.32
C GLU A 57 19.80 -9.23 -1.83
N ALA A 58 19.61 -10.44 -1.34
CA ALA A 58 20.27 -11.66 -1.81
C ALA A 58 19.21 -12.76 -2.00
N ARG A 59 19.62 -13.98 -2.39
CA ARG A 59 18.69 -15.08 -2.68
C ARG A 59 17.67 -15.31 -1.56
N ASP A 60 18.11 -15.36 -0.31
CA ASP A 60 17.29 -15.72 0.85
C ASP A 60 17.12 -14.57 1.84
N LYS A 61 17.55 -13.36 1.45
CA LYS A 61 17.70 -12.22 2.37
C LYS A 61 17.17 -10.93 1.77
N LEU A 62 16.41 -10.19 2.57
CA LEU A 62 16.01 -8.82 2.31
C LEU A 62 16.20 -8.00 3.59
N HIS A 63 17.25 -7.19 3.64
CA HIS A 63 17.46 -6.26 4.75
C HIS A 63 17.30 -4.84 4.25
N ILE A 64 16.42 -4.08 4.88
CA ILE A 64 16.13 -2.68 4.54
C ILE A 64 16.34 -1.82 5.77
N THR A 65 17.12 -0.77 5.62
CA THR A 65 17.25 0.30 6.60
C THR A 65 16.46 1.50 6.12
N LEU A 66 15.56 1.97 6.96
CA LEU A 66 14.70 3.12 6.70
C LEU A 66 15.21 4.36 7.41
N GLN A 67 14.87 5.53 6.87
CA GLN A 67 15.04 6.83 7.54
C GLN A 67 13.72 7.58 7.60
N LYS A 68 13.53 8.36 8.67
CA LYS A 68 12.37 9.26 8.80
C LYS A 68 12.51 10.46 7.86
N THR A 69 11.41 10.78 7.22
CA THR A 69 11.15 12.03 6.50
C THR A 69 9.67 12.38 6.69
N ASP A 70 9.11 13.25 5.84
CA ASP A 70 7.71 13.64 5.91
C ASP A 70 6.97 13.46 4.56
N TYR A 71 5.65 13.55 4.62
CA TYR A 71 4.78 13.36 3.48
C TYR A 71 4.95 14.46 2.40
N ALA A 72 5.41 15.66 2.77
CA ALA A 72 5.72 16.71 1.80
C ALA A 72 6.92 16.32 0.93
N HIS A 73 7.98 15.76 1.54
CA HIS A 73 9.13 15.23 0.81
C HIS A 73 8.70 14.07 -0.11
N PHE A 74 7.88 13.13 0.38
CA PHE A 74 7.36 12.03 -0.43
C PHE A 74 6.60 12.53 -1.67
N LEU A 75 5.66 13.45 -1.51
CA LEU A 75 4.89 14.02 -2.62
C LEU A 75 5.79 14.81 -3.58
N TYR A 76 6.71 15.61 -3.04
CA TYR A 76 7.66 16.35 -3.86
C TYR A 76 8.51 15.41 -4.71
N SER A 77 9.10 14.38 -4.10
CA SER A 77 9.91 13.36 -4.78
C SER A 77 9.12 12.59 -5.84
N LYS A 78 7.82 12.36 -5.61
CA LYS A 78 6.95 11.63 -6.55
C LYS A 78 6.62 12.43 -7.81
N TYR A 79 6.47 13.74 -7.70
CA TYR A 79 5.95 14.59 -8.79
C TYR A 79 6.99 15.54 -9.38
N ASN A 80 8.17 15.63 -8.78
CA ASN A 80 9.26 16.50 -9.24
C ASN A 80 10.55 15.72 -9.45
N LYS A 81 11.43 16.25 -10.30
CA LYS A 81 12.79 15.70 -10.42
C LYS A 81 13.60 16.11 -9.20
N ILE A 82 14.20 15.13 -8.54
CA ILE A 82 15.03 15.28 -7.35
C ILE A 82 16.31 14.47 -7.55
N PRO A 83 17.47 14.90 -7.00
CA PRO A 83 18.68 14.08 -7.08
C PRO A 83 18.46 12.71 -6.42
N ILE A 84 19.03 11.67 -7.01
CA ILE A 84 18.78 10.26 -6.63
C ILE A 84 19.06 9.97 -5.15
N ASP A 85 20.05 10.66 -4.56
CA ASP A 85 20.43 10.51 -3.15
C ASP A 85 19.33 11.00 -2.17
N TYR A 86 18.39 11.78 -2.69
CA TYR A 86 17.28 12.36 -1.92
C TYR A 86 15.91 11.81 -2.35
N GLU A 87 15.85 10.85 -3.29
CA GLU A 87 14.59 10.24 -3.67
C GLU A 87 13.89 9.57 -2.48
N CYS A 88 12.62 9.90 -2.29
CA CYS A 88 11.80 9.29 -1.24
C CYS A 88 11.21 7.96 -1.73
N ARG A 89 12.04 6.91 -1.79
CA ARG A 89 11.61 5.55 -2.08
C ARG A 89 11.07 4.91 -0.80
N VAL A 90 9.88 4.33 -0.88
CA VAL A 90 9.21 3.77 0.29
C VAL A 90 9.06 2.26 0.19
N ILE A 91 8.80 1.62 1.33
CA ILE A 91 8.31 0.24 1.38
C ILE A 91 6.89 0.24 1.92
N VAL A 92 6.00 -0.55 1.31
CA VAL A 92 4.60 -0.68 1.67
C VAL A 92 4.20 -2.15 1.81
N ALA A 93 3.25 -2.44 2.69
CA ALA A 93 2.60 -3.74 2.76
C ALA A 93 1.33 -3.73 1.91
N ASN A 94 1.10 -4.78 1.12
CA ASN A 94 -0.07 -4.93 0.26
C ASN A 94 -0.75 -6.26 0.53
N GLY A 95 -2.06 -6.27 0.58
CA GLY A 95 -2.90 -7.44 0.68
C GLY A 95 -3.48 -7.85 -0.67
N LEU A 96 -3.00 -8.94 -1.25
CA LEU A 96 -3.73 -9.67 -2.27
C LEU A 96 -4.80 -10.50 -1.55
N ILE A 97 -5.97 -9.91 -1.35
CA ILE A 97 -7.06 -10.48 -0.56
C ILE A 97 -8.01 -11.24 -1.48
N LEU A 98 -8.28 -12.47 -1.13
CA LEU A 98 -9.25 -13.35 -1.77
C LEU A 98 -10.41 -13.64 -0.82
N THR A 99 -11.63 -13.54 -1.29
CA THR A 99 -12.81 -14.04 -0.58
C THR A 99 -12.84 -15.57 -0.62
N LYS A 100 -13.67 -16.19 0.25
CA LYS A 100 -13.86 -17.65 0.28
C LYS A 100 -14.29 -18.23 -1.07
N ASP A 101 -15.06 -17.49 -1.83
CA ASP A 101 -15.54 -17.85 -3.18
C ASP A 101 -14.65 -17.29 -4.30
N ASN A 102 -13.35 -17.04 -4.01
CA ASN A 102 -12.29 -16.68 -4.95
C ASN A 102 -12.50 -15.36 -5.72
N TYR A 103 -12.88 -14.27 -5.04
CA TYR A 103 -12.85 -12.93 -5.59
C TYR A 103 -11.69 -12.13 -5.01
N ILE A 104 -10.89 -11.51 -5.86
CA ILE A 104 -9.85 -10.56 -5.49
C ILE A 104 -10.51 -9.26 -5.06
N VAL A 105 -10.09 -8.72 -3.92
CA VAL A 105 -10.58 -7.46 -3.38
C VAL A 105 -9.63 -6.34 -3.78
N LEU A 106 -10.15 -5.34 -4.49
CA LEU A 106 -9.45 -4.10 -4.82
C LEU A 106 -10.22 -2.90 -4.26
N GLY A 107 -9.50 -1.85 -3.91
CA GLY A 107 -10.09 -0.56 -3.53
C GLY A 107 -10.02 0.43 -4.68
N GLU A 108 -11.06 1.25 -4.87
CA GLU A 108 -11.04 2.42 -5.73
C GLU A 108 -10.88 3.68 -4.87
N MET A 109 -9.77 4.40 -5.05
CA MET A 109 -9.42 5.57 -4.24
C MET A 109 -10.46 6.68 -4.40
N ASN A 110 -10.90 7.30 -3.30
CA ASN A 110 -11.85 8.39 -3.35
C ASN A 110 -11.25 9.68 -3.94
N SER A 111 -12.11 10.67 -4.22
CA SER A 111 -11.72 11.92 -4.88
C SER A 111 -10.80 12.82 -4.05
N ARG A 112 -10.69 12.60 -2.74
CA ARG A 112 -9.88 13.42 -1.81
C ARG A 112 -8.46 12.90 -1.62
N THR A 113 -8.16 11.71 -2.12
CA THR A 113 -6.83 11.09 -2.00
C THR A 113 -5.81 11.69 -2.98
N ALA A 114 -4.56 11.32 -2.84
CA ALA A 114 -3.50 11.75 -3.75
C ALA A 114 -3.62 11.13 -5.16
N SER A 115 -4.44 10.10 -5.33
CA SER A 115 -4.63 9.39 -6.61
C SER A 115 -6.09 9.01 -6.83
N PRO A 116 -6.99 10.00 -7.07
CA PRO A 116 -8.43 9.77 -7.20
C PRO A 116 -8.78 8.75 -8.29
N GLY A 117 -9.72 7.84 -8.00
CA GLY A 117 -10.21 6.82 -8.93
C GLY A 117 -9.21 5.72 -9.25
N ARG A 118 -8.01 5.72 -8.62
CA ARG A 118 -7.01 4.68 -8.84
C ARG A 118 -7.43 3.40 -8.16
N LEU A 119 -7.36 2.29 -8.91
CA LEU A 119 -7.51 0.94 -8.38
C LEU A 119 -6.21 0.46 -7.74
N GLN A 120 -6.32 -0.10 -6.54
CA GLN A 120 -5.17 -0.66 -5.83
C GLN A 120 -5.56 -1.85 -4.96
N PHE A 121 -4.55 -2.61 -4.52
CA PHE A 121 -4.70 -3.54 -3.42
C PHE A 121 -4.93 -2.77 -2.12
N ILE A 122 -5.49 -3.44 -1.11
CA ILE A 122 -5.53 -2.92 0.26
C ILE A 122 -4.09 -2.78 0.72
N ALA A 123 -3.66 -1.58 1.08
CA ALA A 123 -2.25 -1.32 1.27
C ALA A 123 -1.97 -0.06 2.09
N GLY A 124 -0.91 -0.11 2.88
CA GLY A 124 -0.47 1.08 3.58
C GLY A 124 1.01 1.19 3.83
N GLY A 125 1.39 2.40 4.17
CA GLY A 125 2.73 2.74 4.61
C GLY A 125 2.98 2.35 6.07
N ILE A 126 4.22 2.50 6.48
CA ILE A 126 4.63 2.27 7.86
C ILE A 126 4.19 3.45 8.72
N ASP A 127 3.49 3.15 9.81
CA ASP A 127 3.22 4.08 10.90
C ASP A 127 4.20 3.85 12.07
N GLU A 128 4.39 4.85 12.94
CA GLU A 128 5.26 4.71 14.11
C GLU A 128 4.80 3.58 15.06
N SER A 129 3.51 3.29 15.09
CA SER A 129 2.94 2.18 15.87
C SER A 129 3.36 0.80 15.34
N ASP A 130 3.80 0.70 14.08
CA ASP A 130 4.27 -0.56 13.47
C ASP A 130 5.70 -0.90 13.88
N ILE A 131 6.38 0.03 14.57
CA ILE A 131 7.79 -0.07 14.96
C ILE A 131 7.88 -0.53 16.42
N ASN A 132 8.74 -1.53 16.65
CA ASN A 132 9.13 -1.95 18.00
C ASN A 132 10.64 -1.78 18.14
N GLN A 133 11.08 -0.88 19.03
CA GLN A 133 12.45 -0.41 19.16
C GLN A 133 12.96 0.19 17.84
N GLN A 134 13.60 -0.56 16.97
CA GLN A 134 14.04 -0.15 15.63
C GLN A 134 13.51 -1.10 14.54
N SER A 135 12.86 -2.19 14.93
CA SER A 135 12.36 -3.20 13.99
C SER A 135 10.96 -2.86 13.51
N VAL A 136 10.72 -2.98 12.21
CA VAL A 136 9.42 -2.73 11.57
C VAL A 136 8.73 -4.05 11.28
N ASN A 137 7.48 -4.16 11.69
CA ASN A 137 6.62 -5.29 11.34
C ASN A 137 5.65 -4.89 10.22
N MET A 138 6.00 -5.23 8.96
CA MET A 138 5.18 -4.90 7.79
C MET A 138 3.80 -5.57 7.81
N PHE A 139 3.67 -6.74 8.44
CA PHE A 139 2.36 -7.38 8.55
C PHE A 139 1.45 -6.63 9.55
N LYS A 140 2.02 -6.04 10.59
CA LYS A 140 1.26 -5.19 11.53
C LYS A 140 0.70 -3.95 10.82
N SER A 141 1.50 -3.33 9.94
CA SER A 141 1.01 -2.26 9.06
C SER A 141 -0.19 -2.72 8.22
N LEU A 142 -0.09 -3.88 7.59
CA LEU A 142 -1.18 -4.42 6.78
C LEU A 142 -2.46 -4.73 7.60
N ILE A 143 -2.33 -5.23 8.84
CA ILE A 143 -3.45 -5.45 9.75
C ILE A 143 -4.18 -4.12 10.01
N ARG A 144 -3.43 -3.06 10.33
CA ARG A 144 -3.98 -1.73 10.60
C ARG A 144 -4.72 -1.19 9.36
N GLU A 145 -4.06 -1.16 8.21
CA GLU A 145 -4.63 -0.63 6.96
C GLU A 145 -5.86 -1.42 6.49
N THR A 146 -5.83 -2.76 6.56
CA THR A 146 -7.01 -3.56 6.19
C THR A 146 -8.22 -3.24 7.06
N LYS A 147 -7.99 -2.96 8.34
CA LYS A 147 -9.04 -2.54 9.25
C LYS A 147 -9.53 -1.12 8.97
N GLU A 148 -8.62 -0.20 8.64
CA GLU A 148 -8.92 1.21 8.35
C GLU A 148 -9.55 1.41 6.97
N GLU A 149 -9.15 0.64 5.96
CA GLU A 149 -9.62 0.78 4.59
C GLU A 149 -10.91 0.00 4.29
N ILE A 150 -11.06 -1.22 4.82
CA ILE A 150 -12.19 -2.11 4.50
C ILE A 150 -12.90 -2.73 5.71
N GLY A 151 -12.53 -2.35 6.93
CA GLY A 151 -13.17 -2.82 8.16
C GLY A 151 -12.89 -4.29 8.51
N VAL A 152 -11.89 -4.92 7.90
CA VAL A 152 -11.52 -6.32 8.14
C VAL A 152 -10.31 -6.40 9.07
N ASP A 153 -10.48 -7.02 10.23
CA ASP A 153 -9.39 -7.28 11.16
C ASP A 153 -8.71 -8.62 10.80
N LEU A 154 -7.48 -8.55 10.30
CA LEU A 154 -6.71 -9.74 9.90
C LEU A 154 -6.29 -10.64 11.07
N THR A 155 -6.49 -10.22 12.31
CA THR A 155 -6.26 -11.05 13.50
C THR A 155 -7.49 -11.87 13.90
N ASN A 156 -8.64 -11.63 13.28
CA ASN A 156 -9.87 -12.33 13.55
C ASN A 156 -9.96 -13.65 12.74
N PHE A 157 -9.71 -14.77 13.39
CA PHE A 157 -9.75 -16.11 12.78
C PHE A 157 -11.12 -16.53 12.22
N ASN A 158 -12.22 -15.85 12.60
CA ASN A 158 -13.52 -16.07 11.99
C ASN A 158 -13.66 -15.38 10.62
N LEU A 159 -12.80 -14.40 10.33
CA LEU A 159 -12.80 -13.65 9.06
C LEU A 159 -11.66 -14.05 8.13
N VAL A 160 -10.58 -14.59 8.68
CA VAL A 160 -9.35 -14.87 7.94
C VAL A 160 -8.95 -16.33 8.12
N GLU A 161 -8.93 -17.07 7.03
CA GLU A 161 -8.52 -18.49 7.00
C GLU A 161 -7.00 -18.63 6.95
N LYS A 162 -6.35 -17.81 6.13
CA LYS A 162 -4.91 -17.94 5.86
C LYS A 162 -4.28 -16.61 5.48
N VAL A 163 -3.07 -16.40 5.98
CA VAL A 163 -2.18 -15.33 5.53
C VAL A 163 -0.80 -15.90 5.25
N LYS A 164 -0.21 -15.52 4.14
CA LYS A 164 1.18 -15.88 3.82
C LYS A 164 1.89 -14.79 3.02
N PRO A 165 3.19 -14.56 3.26
CA PRO A 165 4.01 -13.77 2.36
C PRO A 165 3.97 -14.35 0.94
N ARG A 166 3.85 -13.50 -0.08
CA ARG A 166 3.72 -13.95 -1.47
C ARG A 166 4.82 -13.38 -2.36
N TYR A 167 4.87 -12.06 -2.53
CA TYR A 167 5.77 -11.40 -3.45
C TYR A 167 6.48 -10.21 -2.83
N ILE A 168 7.72 -9.98 -3.26
CA ILE A 168 8.36 -8.67 -3.24
C ILE A 168 8.25 -8.07 -4.65
N VAL A 169 7.80 -6.82 -4.72
CA VAL A 169 7.63 -6.07 -5.96
C VAL A 169 8.50 -4.83 -5.91
N HIS A 170 9.33 -4.65 -6.93
CA HIS A 170 10.14 -3.44 -7.13
C HIS A 170 9.58 -2.64 -8.29
N TRP A 171 9.27 -1.35 -8.06
CA TRP A 171 8.74 -0.43 -9.09
C TRP A 171 9.30 1.01 -8.99
N GLY A 172 10.50 1.17 -8.42
CA GLY A 172 11.06 2.46 -7.95
C GLY A 172 10.99 2.57 -6.42
N SER A 173 9.97 1.98 -5.82
CA SER A 173 9.81 1.68 -4.38
C SER A 173 9.71 0.16 -4.19
N VAL A 174 9.32 -0.32 -3.01
CA VAL A 174 9.21 -1.75 -2.69
C VAL A 174 7.84 -2.06 -2.10
N ALA A 175 7.18 -3.13 -2.57
CA ALA A 175 6.00 -3.68 -1.93
C ALA A 175 6.24 -5.10 -1.44
N LEU A 176 5.83 -5.40 -0.21
CA LEU A 176 5.65 -6.76 0.27
C LEU A 176 4.18 -7.13 0.11
N VAL A 177 3.90 -8.09 -0.78
CA VAL A 177 2.54 -8.54 -1.06
C VAL A 177 2.27 -9.81 -0.26
N TYR A 178 1.22 -9.78 0.56
CA TYR A 178 0.73 -10.91 1.32
C TYR A 178 -0.53 -11.47 0.66
N LEU A 179 -0.57 -12.77 0.46
CA LEU A 179 -1.80 -13.45 0.07
C LEU A 179 -2.64 -13.70 1.31
N ILE A 180 -3.87 -13.21 1.29
CA ILE A 180 -4.83 -13.31 2.39
C ILE A 180 -6.07 -14.02 1.88
N GLN A 181 -6.39 -15.17 2.47
CA GLN A 181 -7.63 -15.88 2.20
C GLN A 181 -8.64 -15.56 3.29
N LEU A 182 -9.76 -14.95 2.92
CA LEU A 182 -10.87 -14.71 3.85
C LEU A 182 -11.70 -15.99 4.04
N ALA A 183 -12.27 -16.14 5.22
CA ALA A 183 -13.24 -17.20 5.54
C ALA A 183 -14.68 -16.85 5.11
N ILE A 184 -14.91 -15.61 4.66
CA ILE A 184 -16.20 -15.06 4.22
C ILE A 184 -16.25 -14.93 2.70
N ASP A 185 -17.42 -15.05 2.12
CA ASP A 185 -17.65 -14.88 0.68
C ASP A 185 -17.80 -13.38 0.29
N ARG A 186 -17.91 -13.13 -1.02
CA ARG A 186 -18.04 -11.76 -1.53
C ARG A 186 -19.28 -11.02 -1.04
N LEU A 187 -20.42 -11.72 -0.85
CA LEU A 187 -21.66 -11.08 -0.44
C LEU A 187 -21.60 -10.63 1.02
N GLU A 188 -21.04 -11.48 1.87
CA GLU A 188 -20.80 -11.15 3.27
C GLU A 188 -19.79 -9.98 3.38
N LEU A 189 -18.68 -10.03 2.62
CA LEU A 189 -17.71 -8.94 2.59
C LEU A 189 -18.34 -7.62 2.16
N GLN A 190 -19.13 -7.60 1.08
CA GLN A 190 -19.86 -6.40 0.63
C GLN A 190 -20.80 -5.85 1.69
N SER A 191 -21.55 -6.72 2.37
CA SER A 191 -22.45 -6.31 3.45
C SER A 191 -21.68 -5.66 4.61
N ARG A 192 -20.56 -6.26 5.04
CA ARG A 192 -19.69 -5.73 6.09
C ARG A 192 -19.06 -4.40 5.70
N TYR A 193 -18.55 -4.30 4.48
CA TYR A 193 -17.96 -3.06 3.97
C TYR A 193 -18.99 -1.92 3.95
N LYS A 194 -20.22 -2.18 3.50
CA LYS A 194 -21.28 -1.18 3.53
C LYS A 194 -21.62 -0.71 4.95
N GLN A 195 -21.64 -1.62 5.92
CA GLN A 195 -21.84 -1.25 7.34
C GLN A 195 -20.67 -0.42 7.87
N PHE A 196 -19.46 -0.78 7.51
CA PHE A 196 -18.24 -0.04 7.84
C PHE A 196 -18.24 1.37 7.26
N GLU A 197 -18.59 1.55 5.97
CA GLU A 197 -18.74 2.88 5.36
C GLU A 197 -19.77 3.75 6.11
N ILE A 198 -20.93 3.16 6.48
CA ILE A 198 -21.95 3.87 7.25
C ILE A 198 -21.42 4.30 8.62
N ALA A 199 -20.65 3.44 9.28
CA ALA A 199 -20.06 3.74 10.59
C ALA A 199 -19.03 4.88 10.48
N LEU A 200 -18.15 4.86 9.47
CA LEU A 200 -17.19 5.93 9.21
C LEU A 200 -17.91 7.27 8.97
N LYS A 201 -18.92 7.29 8.08
CA LYS A 201 -19.70 8.50 7.78
C LYS A 201 -20.41 9.07 9.02
N LYS A 202 -20.95 8.20 9.88
CA LYS A 202 -21.55 8.61 11.16
C LYS A 202 -20.52 9.21 12.13
N ALA A 203 -19.28 8.74 12.08
CA ALA A 203 -18.17 9.28 12.85
C ALA A 203 -17.53 10.54 12.23
N GLY A 204 -18.03 11.02 11.10
CA GLY A 204 -17.46 12.16 10.37
C GLY A 204 -16.14 11.84 9.65
N VAL A 205 -15.85 10.56 9.46
CA VAL A 205 -14.65 10.09 8.77
C VAL A 205 -15.00 9.71 7.34
N GLU A 206 -14.27 10.27 6.38
CA GLU A 206 -14.43 9.89 4.97
C GLU A 206 -13.69 8.56 4.72
N PRO A 207 -14.35 7.56 4.09
CA PRO A 207 -13.67 6.35 3.66
C PRO A 207 -12.55 6.66 2.66
N GLU A 208 -11.44 5.96 2.74
CA GLU A 208 -10.35 6.13 1.78
C GLU A 208 -10.72 5.63 0.39
N PHE A 209 -11.50 4.57 0.31
CA PHE A 209 -12.05 4.07 -0.94
C PHE A 209 -13.46 4.63 -1.19
N SER A 210 -13.74 4.98 -2.43
CA SER A 210 -15.10 5.26 -2.90
C SER A 210 -15.93 3.97 -3.04
N SER A 211 -15.26 2.85 -3.32
CA SER A 211 -15.85 1.53 -3.42
C SER A 211 -14.81 0.42 -3.33
N ILE A 212 -15.25 -0.79 -3.00
CA ILE A 212 -14.46 -2.01 -3.22
C ILE A 212 -14.91 -2.69 -4.51
N ILE A 213 -13.94 -3.22 -5.26
CA ILE A 213 -14.16 -3.97 -6.49
C ILE A 213 -13.86 -5.45 -6.19
N LEU A 214 -14.79 -6.32 -6.54
CA LEU A 214 -14.66 -7.76 -6.38
C LEU A 214 -14.46 -8.39 -7.76
N LEU A 215 -13.20 -8.71 -8.06
CA LEU A 215 -12.79 -9.31 -9.33
C LEU A 215 -12.69 -10.82 -9.16
N SER A 216 -13.45 -11.58 -9.95
CA SER A 216 -13.31 -13.03 -9.94
C SER A 216 -11.88 -13.46 -10.28
N ALA A 217 -11.32 -14.36 -9.48
CA ALA A 217 -9.91 -14.79 -9.60
C ALA A 217 -9.70 -15.87 -10.68
N ASP A 218 -10.56 -15.92 -11.69
CA ASP A 218 -10.39 -16.79 -12.86
C ASP A 218 -9.67 -16.08 -14.02
N CYS A 219 -9.10 -16.87 -14.93
CA CYS A 219 -8.30 -16.38 -16.05
C CYS A 219 -9.08 -15.45 -16.98
N GLU A 220 -10.34 -15.73 -17.25
CA GLU A 220 -11.17 -14.95 -18.18
C GLU A 220 -11.51 -13.59 -17.57
N SER A 221 -11.99 -13.58 -16.32
CA SER A 221 -12.36 -12.35 -15.60
C SER A 221 -11.17 -11.41 -15.42
N ILE A 222 -10.00 -11.92 -15.00
CA ILE A 222 -8.80 -11.10 -14.86
C ILE A 222 -8.33 -10.59 -16.23
N SER A 223 -8.33 -11.42 -17.28
CA SER A 223 -7.93 -11.00 -18.63
C SER A 223 -8.86 -9.91 -19.17
N ASN A 224 -10.16 -10.06 -19.00
CA ASN A 224 -11.15 -9.05 -19.38
C ASN A 224 -10.99 -7.75 -18.59
N PHE A 225 -10.78 -7.84 -17.28
CA PHE A 225 -10.49 -6.68 -16.44
C PHE A 225 -9.23 -5.95 -16.91
N LEU A 226 -8.13 -6.66 -17.17
CA LEU A 226 -6.89 -6.06 -17.64
C LEU A 226 -7.02 -5.41 -19.03
N LYS A 227 -7.90 -5.91 -19.87
CA LYS A 227 -8.11 -5.43 -21.24
C LYS A 227 -9.11 -4.30 -21.36
N TYR A 228 -10.18 -4.32 -20.58
CA TYR A 228 -11.33 -3.42 -20.80
C TYR A 228 -11.54 -2.38 -19.69
N ASP A 229 -11.05 -2.61 -18.49
CA ASP A 229 -11.11 -1.61 -17.43
C ASP A 229 -10.02 -0.55 -17.63
N ASN A 230 -10.43 0.69 -17.89
CA ASN A 230 -9.54 1.80 -18.21
C ASN A 230 -9.25 2.72 -17.01
N ARG A 231 -9.71 2.35 -15.79
CA ARG A 231 -9.40 3.14 -14.59
C ARG A 231 -7.90 3.18 -14.32
N PRO A 232 -7.37 4.28 -13.76
CA PRO A 232 -5.99 4.33 -13.29
C PRO A 232 -5.73 3.19 -12.30
N ARG A 233 -4.54 2.62 -12.33
CA ARG A 233 -4.18 1.48 -11.46
C ARG A 233 -2.87 1.75 -10.73
N LEU A 234 -2.72 1.12 -9.57
CA LEU A 234 -1.43 1.00 -8.92
C LEU A 234 -0.43 0.38 -9.91
N ASP A 235 0.76 0.96 -10.04
CA ASP A 235 1.73 0.69 -11.11
C ASP A 235 2.00 -0.80 -11.35
N PHE A 236 2.04 -1.60 -10.28
CA PHE A 236 2.31 -3.04 -10.35
C PHE A 236 1.07 -3.94 -10.23
N LEU A 237 -0.14 -3.38 -10.11
CA LEU A 237 -1.37 -4.18 -9.93
C LEU A 237 -1.55 -5.17 -11.09
N SER A 238 -1.43 -4.69 -12.32
CA SER A 238 -1.59 -5.52 -13.51
C SER A 238 -0.54 -6.64 -13.59
N ASP A 239 0.69 -6.37 -13.18
CA ASP A 239 1.77 -7.36 -13.21
C ASP A 239 1.59 -8.45 -12.15
N VAL A 240 1.11 -8.08 -10.94
CA VAL A 240 0.75 -9.05 -9.90
C VAL A 240 -0.42 -9.93 -10.35
N LEU A 241 -1.48 -9.34 -10.91
CA LEU A 241 -2.63 -10.11 -11.42
C LEU A 241 -2.21 -11.08 -12.52
N LYS A 242 -1.40 -10.66 -13.50
CA LYS A 242 -0.85 -11.54 -14.55
C LYS A 242 -0.02 -12.69 -13.96
N LYS A 243 0.75 -12.41 -12.89
CA LYS A 243 1.56 -13.43 -12.24
C LYS A 243 0.70 -14.49 -11.53
N GLU A 244 -0.42 -14.10 -10.94
CA GLU A 244 -1.39 -15.04 -10.36
C GLU A 244 -2.04 -15.93 -11.42
N LEU A 245 -2.36 -15.42 -12.62
CA LEU A 245 -2.86 -16.20 -13.75
C LEU A 245 -1.90 -17.32 -14.19
N ASN A 246 -0.60 -17.06 -14.17
CA ASN A 246 0.43 -18.01 -14.62
C ASN A 246 0.80 -19.06 -13.55
N MET A 247 0.15 -19.05 -12.40
CA MET A 247 0.40 -19.95 -11.27
C MET A 247 -0.80 -20.85 -10.94
N GLY A 248 -1.90 -20.71 -11.69
CA GLY A 248 -3.10 -21.52 -11.59
C GLY A 248 -3.06 -22.76 -12.50
#